data_63aca6018f3507ff234829662c1670d5
#
_entry.id   63aca6018f3507ff234829662c1670d5
#
_cell.length_a   1.000
_cell.length_b   1.000
_cell.length_c   1.000
_cell.angle_alpha   90.00
_cell.angle_beta   90.00
_cell.angle_gamma   90.00
#
_symmetry.space_group_name_H-M   'P 1'
#
loop_
_entity.id
_entity.type
_entity.pdbx_description
1 polymer ?
#
loop_
_entity_poly.entity_id
_entity_poly.type
_entity_poly.pdbx_seq_one_letter_code
_entity_poly.pdbx_strand_id
1 'polypeptide(L)'
;MKNYFFKPELEDLSQGSRLKFVRELRYMSKPNVAEFLELGGEKPTDSIDKYERNAREPQPERLEELAELFDVSNYAIRRYNFVDPNEVIYYHMWEEELSPYSEYIFDKDAMKKTYYNEDIIRGLEEWKEMRERRINGEISDSEYIEWKLNYNLYN
;
A
#
# COMPACT_ATOMS: atom_id res chain seq x y z
N MET A 1 -6.38 23.84 -11.85
CA MET A 1 -5.98 22.76 -12.77
C MET A 1 -6.15 21.44 -12.02
N LYS A 2 -7.06 20.59 -12.46
CA LYS A 2 -7.17 19.25 -11.85
C LYS A 2 -5.93 18.45 -12.28
N ASN A 3 -5.02 18.16 -11.36
CA ASN A 3 -3.97 17.19 -11.60
C ASN A 3 -4.66 15.82 -11.71
N TYR A 4 -4.82 15.34 -12.93
CA TYR A 4 -5.26 13.99 -13.17
C TYR A 4 -4.11 13.05 -12.78
N PHE A 5 -4.20 12.56 -11.56
CA PHE A 5 -3.30 11.54 -11.07
C PHE A 5 -3.81 10.18 -11.61
N PHE A 6 -2.97 9.49 -12.36
CA PHE A 6 -3.28 8.13 -12.78
C PHE A 6 -3.21 7.22 -11.54
N LYS A 7 -4.30 6.57 -11.25
CA LYS A 7 -4.38 5.59 -10.18
C LYS A 7 -4.74 4.25 -10.79
N PRO A 8 -3.87 3.22 -10.63
CA PRO A 8 -4.17 1.87 -11.06
C PRO A 8 -5.37 1.30 -10.30
N GLU A 9 -5.95 0.24 -10.81
CA GLU A 9 -6.98 -0.53 -10.13
C GLU A 9 -6.34 -1.58 -9.22
N LEU A 10 -6.79 -1.61 -7.96
CA LEU A 10 -6.42 -2.67 -7.02
C LEU A 10 -7.39 -3.84 -7.18
N GLU A 11 -6.88 -5.01 -7.57
CA GLU A 11 -7.73 -6.19 -7.85
C GLU A 11 -8.26 -6.84 -6.56
N ASP A 12 -7.40 -6.98 -5.56
CA ASP A 12 -7.73 -7.52 -4.24
C ASP A 12 -6.69 -7.07 -3.19
N LEU A 13 -6.81 -7.52 -1.94
CA LEU A 13 -5.90 -7.16 -0.85
C LEU A 13 -4.65 -8.05 -0.76
N SER A 14 -4.43 -8.95 -1.70
CA SER A 14 -3.28 -9.83 -1.71
C SER A 14 -1.96 -9.05 -1.89
N GLN A 15 -0.87 -9.64 -1.44
CA GLN A 15 0.46 -9.06 -1.64
C GLN A 15 0.77 -8.81 -3.12
N GLY A 16 0.44 -9.77 -3.98
CA GLY A 16 0.70 -9.66 -5.42
C GLY A 16 -0.07 -8.51 -6.07
N SER A 17 -1.35 -8.33 -5.73
CA SER A 17 -2.17 -7.22 -6.21
C SER A 17 -1.65 -5.86 -5.75
N ARG A 18 -1.18 -5.77 -4.51
CA ARG A 18 -0.56 -4.55 -3.98
C ARG A 18 0.77 -4.24 -4.65
N LEU A 19 1.61 -5.26 -4.88
CA LEU A 19 2.86 -5.10 -5.65
C LEU A 19 2.60 -4.59 -7.06
N LYS A 20 1.63 -5.18 -7.78
CA LYS A 20 1.22 -4.73 -9.11
C LYS A 20 0.71 -3.29 -9.09
N PHE A 21 -0.17 -2.96 -8.14
CA PHE A 21 -0.70 -1.61 -7.98
C PHE A 21 0.42 -0.58 -7.80
N VAL A 22 1.36 -0.83 -6.89
CA VAL A 22 2.48 0.08 -6.61
C VAL A 22 3.39 0.23 -7.82
N ARG A 23 3.73 -0.86 -8.51
CA ARG A 23 4.54 -0.83 -9.74
C ARG A 23 3.88 0.05 -10.83
N GLU A 24 2.60 -0.15 -11.07
CA GLU A 24 1.85 0.61 -12.07
C GLU A 24 1.69 2.08 -11.67
N LEU A 25 1.48 2.36 -10.38
CA LEU A 25 1.46 3.73 -9.83
C LEU A 25 2.77 4.48 -10.09
N ARG A 26 3.90 3.76 -10.10
CA ARG A 26 5.22 4.30 -10.42
C ARG A 26 5.54 4.31 -11.92
N TYR A 27 4.57 3.96 -12.78
CA TYR A 27 4.75 3.87 -14.24
C TYR A 27 5.89 2.92 -14.65
N MET A 28 6.16 1.89 -13.86
CA MET A 28 7.21 0.91 -14.13
C MET A 28 6.66 -0.30 -14.84
N SER A 29 7.33 -0.71 -15.92
CA SER A 29 7.08 -1.99 -16.57
C SER A 29 7.75 -3.14 -15.80
N LYS A 30 7.29 -4.37 -16.00
CA LYS A 30 7.95 -5.56 -15.44
C LYS A 30 9.41 -5.69 -15.88
N PRO A 31 9.77 -5.44 -17.18
CA PRO A 31 11.17 -5.40 -17.58
C PRO A 31 12.03 -4.37 -16.82
N ASN A 32 11.50 -3.17 -16.57
CA ASN A 32 12.23 -2.16 -15.79
C ASN A 32 12.53 -2.65 -14.36
N VAL A 33 11.56 -3.28 -13.71
CA VAL A 33 11.75 -3.87 -12.38
C VAL A 33 12.77 -5.00 -12.43
N ALA A 34 12.67 -5.88 -13.42
CA ALA A 34 13.60 -6.99 -13.59
C ALA A 34 15.05 -6.51 -13.81
N GLU A 35 15.24 -5.45 -14.59
CA GLU A 35 16.54 -4.82 -14.83
C GLU A 35 17.12 -4.24 -13.52
N PHE A 36 16.34 -3.48 -12.78
CA PHE A 36 16.77 -2.93 -11.48
C PHE A 36 17.18 -4.01 -10.48
N LEU A 37 16.41 -5.09 -10.43
CA LEU A 37 16.68 -6.23 -9.54
C LEU A 37 17.76 -7.18 -10.08
N GLU A 38 18.40 -6.83 -11.20
CA GLU A 38 19.43 -7.63 -11.87
C GLU A 38 19.00 -9.09 -12.14
N LEU A 39 17.70 -9.26 -12.48
CA LEU A 39 17.16 -10.59 -12.79
C LEU A 39 17.63 -11.05 -14.18
N GLY A 40 18.26 -12.21 -14.20
CA GLY A 40 18.79 -12.81 -15.40
C GLY A 40 17.93 -13.95 -15.99
N GLY A 41 18.49 -14.65 -16.99
CA GLY A 41 17.88 -15.82 -17.63
C GLY A 41 17.04 -15.46 -18.88
N GLU A 42 16.39 -16.46 -19.43
CA GLU A 42 15.60 -16.33 -20.66
C GLU A 42 14.31 -15.51 -20.45
N LYS A 43 13.77 -15.50 -19.22
CA LYS A 43 12.55 -14.78 -18.83
C LYS A 43 12.79 -13.97 -17.57
N PRO A 44 13.48 -12.82 -17.65
CA PRO A 44 13.81 -12.00 -16.47
C PRO A 44 12.59 -11.53 -15.67
N THR A 45 11.43 -11.38 -16.31
CA THR A 45 10.18 -10.94 -15.69
C THR A 45 9.40 -12.06 -14.99
N ASP A 46 9.80 -13.31 -15.12
CA ASP A 46 9.06 -14.47 -14.59
C ASP A 46 8.86 -14.38 -13.06
N SER A 47 9.89 -13.94 -12.34
CA SER A 47 9.77 -13.74 -10.89
C SER A 47 8.76 -12.65 -10.53
N ILE A 48 8.74 -11.54 -11.27
CA ILE A 48 7.79 -10.46 -11.06
C ILE A 48 6.36 -10.95 -11.32
N ASP A 49 6.16 -11.67 -12.43
CA ASP A 49 4.86 -12.29 -12.75
C ASP A 49 4.38 -13.21 -11.63
N LYS A 50 5.27 -14.03 -11.08
CA LYS A 50 4.94 -14.95 -9.98
C LYS A 50 4.59 -14.21 -8.70
N TYR A 51 5.29 -13.12 -8.39
CA TYR A 51 4.97 -12.27 -7.23
C TYR A 51 3.60 -11.62 -7.38
N GLU A 52 3.32 -11.01 -8.53
CA GLU A 52 2.06 -10.30 -8.78
C GLU A 52 0.84 -11.24 -8.85
N ARG A 53 1.03 -12.50 -9.23
CA ARG A 53 -0.01 -13.53 -9.22
C ARG A 53 -0.12 -14.32 -7.93
N ASN A 54 0.66 -13.98 -6.90
CA ASN A 54 0.75 -14.73 -5.64
C ASN A 54 1.20 -16.20 -5.81
N ALA A 55 1.86 -16.53 -6.91
CA ALA A 55 2.42 -17.86 -7.16
C ALA A 55 3.75 -18.08 -6.42
N ARG A 56 4.39 -16.99 -5.99
CA ARG A 56 5.62 -16.98 -5.20
C ARG A 56 5.67 -15.73 -4.35
N GLU A 57 6.16 -15.85 -3.13
CA GLU A 57 6.40 -14.72 -2.23
C GLU A 57 7.84 -14.21 -2.39
N PRO A 58 8.07 -12.89 -2.47
CA PRO A 58 9.42 -12.33 -2.43
C PRO A 58 10.09 -12.67 -1.09
N GLN A 59 11.36 -13.08 -1.13
CA GLN A 59 12.15 -13.21 0.09
C GLN A 59 12.37 -11.84 0.74
N PRO A 60 12.69 -11.76 2.06
CA PRO A 60 12.82 -10.51 2.80
C PRO A 60 13.75 -9.49 2.13
N GLU A 61 14.91 -9.92 1.66
CA GLU A 61 15.88 -9.06 0.98
C GLU A 61 15.31 -8.50 -0.34
N ARG A 62 14.61 -9.34 -1.09
CA ARG A 62 13.96 -8.95 -2.34
C ARG A 62 12.80 -7.98 -2.10
N LEU A 63 12.11 -8.15 -0.98
CA LEU A 63 11.04 -7.25 -0.57
C LEU A 63 11.58 -5.84 -0.27
N GLU A 64 12.71 -5.76 0.43
CA GLU A 64 13.38 -4.48 0.71
C GLU A 64 13.86 -3.80 -0.58
N GLU A 65 14.45 -4.54 -1.52
CA GLU A 65 14.86 -4.01 -2.83
C GLU A 65 13.66 -3.46 -3.62
N LEU A 66 12.52 -4.16 -3.58
CA LEU A 66 11.28 -3.68 -4.21
C LEU A 66 10.73 -2.43 -3.52
N ALA A 67 10.76 -2.37 -2.20
CA ALA A 67 10.34 -1.20 -1.43
C ALA A 67 11.20 0.02 -1.74
N GLU A 68 12.51 -0.17 -1.83
CA GLU A 68 13.47 0.87 -2.22
C GLU A 68 13.23 1.35 -3.65
N LEU A 69 13.09 0.42 -4.61
CA LEU A 69 12.82 0.75 -6.00
C LEU A 69 11.54 1.57 -6.17
N PHE A 70 10.48 1.19 -5.46
CA PHE A 70 9.18 1.86 -5.54
C PHE A 70 9.08 3.10 -4.65
N ASP A 71 10.10 3.38 -3.84
CA ASP A 71 10.08 4.47 -2.84
C ASP A 71 8.81 4.38 -1.97
N VAL A 72 8.65 3.24 -1.31
CA VAL A 72 7.53 2.96 -0.39
C VAL A 72 8.04 2.25 0.86
N SER A 73 7.25 2.31 1.93
CA SER A 73 7.48 1.44 3.09
C SER A 73 7.30 -0.04 2.71
N ASN A 74 8.12 -0.94 3.27
CA ASN A 74 7.92 -2.36 3.04
C ASN A 74 6.55 -2.85 3.56
N TYR A 75 5.96 -2.17 4.55
CA TYR A 75 4.61 -2.44 5.03
C TYR A 75 3.53 -2.26 3.94
N ALA A 76 3.76 -1.42 2.95
CA ALA A 76 2.82 -1.27 1.85
C ALA A 76 2.72 -2.54 1.00
N ILE A 77 3.81 -3.30 0.85
CA ILE A 77 3.95 -4.39 -0.11
C ILE A 77 4.25 -5.76 0.49
N ARG A 78 4.52 -5.87 1.80
CA ARG A 78 4.79 -7.17 2.43
C ARG A 78 3.51 -7.97 2.67
N ARG A 79 3.66 -9.27 2.86
CA ARG A 79 2.57 -10.12 3.34
C ARG A 79 2.25 -9.77 4.80
N TYR A 80 0.95 -9.67 5.12
CA TYR A 80 0.50 -9.39 6.48
C TYR A 80 0.18 -10.66 7.25
N ASN A 81 0.64 -10.72 8.50
CA ASN A 81 0.25 -11.72 9.48
C ASN A 81 -0.49 -11.10 10.68
N PHE A 82 -0.70 -9.78 10.66
CA PHE A 82 -1.42 -8.99 11.67
C PHE A 82 -0.86 -9.06 13.08
N VAL A 83 0.42 -9.38 13.24
CA VAL A 83 1.15 -9.32 14.52
C VAL A 83 1.66 -7.91 14.77
N ASP A 84 2.15 -7.24 13.73
CA ASP A 84 2.61 -5.85 13.80
C ASP A 84 1.43 -4.88 13.63
N PRO A 85 1.25 -3.91 14.55
CA PRO A 85 0.20 -2.89 14.44
C PRO A 85 0.21 -2.11 13.13
N ASN A 86 1.38 -1.87 12.52
CA ASN A 86 1.47 -1.26 11.19
C ASN A 86 0.70 -2.05 10.13
N GLU A 87 0.75 -3.38 10.17
CA GLU A 87 0.06 -4.22 9.19
C GLU A 87 -1.47 -4.09 9.30
N VAL A 88 -1.99 -3.93 10.50
CA VAL A 88 -3.43 -3.69 10.72
C VAL A 88 -3.86 -2.38 10.08
N ILE A 89 -3.06 -1.32 10.26
CA ILE A 89 -3.37 0.00 9.70
C ILE A 89 -3.26 -0.01 8.19
N TYR A 90 -2.19 -0.58 7.63
CA TYR A 90 -2.04 -0.73 6.19
C TYR A 90 -3.16 -1.54 5.55
N TYR A 91 -3.60 -2.61 6.21
CA TYR A 91 -4.74 -3.40 5.75
C TYR A 91 -5.98 -2.52 5.57
N HIS A 92 -6.34 -1.71 6.55
CA HIS A 92 -7.49 -0.80 6.44
C HIS A 92 -7.31 0.28 5.38
N MET A 93 -6.10 0.83 5.20
CA MET A 93 -5.82 1.79 4.14
C MET A 93 -5.98 1.16 2.75
N TRP A 94 -5.57 -0.10 2.57
CA TRP A 94 -5.76 -0.83 1.33
C TRP A 94 -7.22 -1.23 1.09
N GLU A 95 -7.98 -1.54 2.13
CA GLU A 95 -9.43 -1.75 2.00
C GLU A 95 -10.13 -0.50 1.42
N GLU A 96 -9.72 0.69 1.82
CA GLU A 96 -10.24 1.95 1.26
C GLU A 96 -9.98 2.06 -0.25
N GLU A 97 -8.81 1.61 -0.72
CA GLU A 97 -8.49 1.62 -2.16
C GLU A 97 -9.30 0.59 -2.96
N LEU A 98 -9.62 -0.54 -2.36
CA LEU A 98 -10.36 -1.62 -3.02
C LEU A 98 -11.82 -1.26 -3.25
N SER A 99 -12.44 -0.50 -2.36
CA SER A 99 -13.86 -0.17 -2.41
C SER A 99 -14.10 1.32 -2.58
N PRO A 100 -14.23 1.82 -3.82
CA PRO A 100 -14.48 3.26 -4.07
C PRO A 100 -15.82 3.75 -3.53
N TYR A 101 -16.72 2.84 -3.17
CA TYR A 101 -18.07 3.15 -2.66
C TYR A 101 -18.20 2.99 -1.15
N SER A 102 -17.18 2.48 -0.46
CA SER A 102 -17.21 2.38 1.00
C SER A 102 -16.72 3.69 1.61
N GLU A 103 -17.62 4.42 2.22
CA GLU A 103 -17.23 5.48 3.13
C GLU A 103 -16.87 4.87 4.48
N TYR A 104 -15.61 5.02 4.88
CA TYR A 104 -15.22 4.80 6.27
C TYR A 104 -15.74 5.99 7.09
N ILE A 105 -16.83 5.77 7.82
CA ILE A 105 -17.34 6.78 8.76
C ILE A 105 -16.54 6.60 10.06
N PHE A 106 -15.61 7.51 10.30
CA PHE A 106 -14.88 7.61 11.57
C PHE A 106 -15.71 8.39 12.61
N ASP A 107 -16.94 7.96 12.80
CA ASP A 107 -17.79 8.44 13.87
C ASP A 107 -17.57 7.55 15.10
N LYS A 108 -17.54 8.14 16.31
CA LYS A 108 -17.43 7.40 17.56
C LYS A 108 -18.49 6.30 17.71
N ASP A 109 -19.66 6.50 17.13
CA ASP A 109 -20.78 5.57 17.19
C ASP A 109 -20.77 4.54 16.07
N ALA A 110 -20.04 4.77 14.98
CA ALA A 110 -19.98 3.90 13.80
C ALA A 110 -18.80 2.91 13.83
N MET A 111 -17.70 3.25 14.49
CA MET A 111 -16.56 2.35 14.68
C MET A 111 -16.78 1.41 15.85
N LYS A 112 -17.58 0.36 15.65
CA LYS A 112 -17.80 -0.68 16.67
C LYS A 112 -16.69 -1.70 16.80
N LYS A 113 -15.60 -1.59 16.04
CA LYS A 113 -14.42 -2.44 16.21
C LYS A 113 -13.53 -1.82 17.26
N THR A 114 -13.61 -2.34 18.48
CA THR A 114 -12.82 -1.88 19.60
C THR A 114 -11.43 -2.49 19.53
N TYR A 115 -10.41 -1.65 19.35
CA TYR A 115 -9.02 -2.04 19.53
C TYR A 115 -8.56 -1.62 20.93
N TYR A 116 -7.94 -2.55 21.67
CA TYR A 116 -7.38 -2.28 23.00
C TYR A 116 -5.88 -1.94 22.98
N ASN A 117 -5.29 -1.89 21.78
CA ASN A 117 -3.89 -1.54 21.61
C ASN A 117 -3.76 -0.04 21.30
N GLU A 118 -3.02 0.68 22.14
CA GLU A 118 -2.85 2.15 22.04
C GLU A 118 -2.14 2.56 20.73
N ASP A 119 -1.22 1.74 20.23
CA ASP A 119 -0.51 2.01 18.99
C ASP A 119 -1.44 1.92 17.76
N ILE A 120 -2.32 0.93 17.73
CA ILE A 120 -3.34 0.82 16.67
C ILE A 120 -4.29 2.02 16.72
N ILE A 121 -4.75 2.40 17.91
CA ILE A 121 -5.65 3.55 18.10
C ILE A 121 -4.97 4.83 17.60
N ARG A 122 -3.72 5.07 17.97
CA ARG A 122 -2.95 6.22 17.50
C ARG A 122 -2.84 6.25 15.98
N GLY A 123 -2.47 5.14 15.35
CA GLY A 123 -2.35 5.05 13.90
C GLY A 123 -3.68 5.25 13.17
N LEU A 124 -4.79 4.79 13.73
CA LEU A 124 -6.12 5.04 13.18
C LEU A 124 -6.52 6.52 13.30
N GLU A 125 -6.13 7.20 14.39
CA GLU A 125 -6.32 8.63 14.56
C GLU A 125 -5.51 9.45 13.53
N GLU A 126 -4.24 9.10 13.32
CA GLU A 126 -3.38 9.71 12.29
C GLU A 126 -3.96 9.52 10.88
N TRP A 127 -4.45 8.34 10.57
CA TRP A 127 -5.13 8.08 9.30
C TRP A 127 -6.41 8.91 9.16
N LYS A 128 -7.22 8.99 10.20
CA LYS A 128 -8.44 9.81 10.21
C LYS A 128 -8.12 11.27 9.89
N GLU A 129 -7.11 11.84 10.54
CA GLU A 129 -6.67 13.23 10.32
C GLU A 129 -6.28 13.46 8.85
N MET A 130 -5.42 12.61 8.30
CA MET A 130 -4.97 12.71 6.91
C MET A 130 -6.12 12.56 5.91
N ARG A 131 -7.06 11.68 6.20
CA ARG A 131 -8.27 11.49 5.40
C ARG A 131 -9.17 12.73 5.41
N GLU A 132 -9.37 13.34 6.57
CA GLU A 132 -10.14 14.59 6.71
C GLU A 132 -9.46 15.73 5.93
N ARG A 133 -8.15 15.89 6.02
CA ARG A 133 -7.40 16.89 5.24
C ARG A 133 -7.57 16.71 3.73
N ARG A 134 -7.58 15.47 3.24
CA ARG A 134 -7.89 15.18 1.84
C ARG A 134 -9.34 15.61 1.47
N ILE A 135 -10.32 15.23 2.28
CA ILE A 135 -11.74 15.55 2.05
C ILE A 135 -11.95 17.07 2.03
N ASN A 136 -11.26 17.79 2.90
CA ASN A 136 -11.34 19.26 2.99
C ASN A 136 -10.53 19.98 1.89
N GLY A 137 -9.80 19.23 1.04
CA GLY A 137 -8.99 19.80 -0.04
C GLY A 137 -7.67 20.44 0.43
N GLU A 138 -7.24 20.18 1.66
CA GLU A 138 -5.97 20.66 2.23
C GLU A 138 -4.77 19.92 1.63
N ILE A 139 -4.96 18.67 1.24
CA ILE A 139 -4.00 17.84 0.51
C ILE A 139 -4.66 17.22 -0.72
N SER A 140 -3.86 16.95 -1.74
CA SER A 140 -4.30 16.27 -2.96
C SER A 140 -4.46 14.75 -2.74
N ASP A 141 -5.15 14.09 -3.67
CA ASP A 141 -5.23 12.63 -3.69
C ASP A 141 -3.84 11.98 -3.83
N SER A 142 -2.94 12.60 -4.60
CA SER A 142 -1.55 12.13 -4.73
C SER A 142 -0.79 12.18 -3.42
N GLU A 143 -0.87 13.30 -2.70
CA GLU A 143 -0.22 13.45 -1.38
C GLU A 143 -0.79 12.46 -0.36
N TYR A 144 -2.10 12.23 -0.38
CA TYR A 144 -2.74 11.26 0.50
C TYR A 144 -2.28 9.83 0.21
N ILE A 145 -2.17 9.43 -1.07
CA ILE A 145 -1.65 8.12 -1.44
C ILE A 145 -0.17 7.97 -1.05
N GLU A 146 0.66 8.98 -1.33
CA GLU A 146 2.08 8.95 -0.93
C GLU A 146 2.24 8.81 0.58
N TRP A 147 1.43 9.52 1.37
CA TRP A 147 1.42 9.35 2.81
C TRP A 147 1.10 7.91 3.21
N LYS A 148 0.05 7.29 2.64
CA LYS A 148 -0.30 5.88 2.92
C LYS A 148 0.83 4.90 2.57
N LEU A 149 1.49 5.11 1.44
CA LEU A 149 2.58 4.23 0.98
C LEU A 149 3.84 4.30 1.86
N ASN A 150 4.02 5.39 2.58
CA ASN A 150 5.19 5.63 3.44
C ASN A 150 4.85 5.64 4.93
N TYR A 151 3.61 5.34 5.29
CA TYR A 151 3.18 5.35 6.68
C TYR A 151 3.95 4.35 7.55
N ASN A 152 4.35 4.78 8.73
CA ASN A 152 4.93 3.94 9.79
C ASN A 152 4.62 4.55 11.16
N LEU A 153 4.03 3.76 12.06
CA LEU A 153 3.66 4.15 13.44
C LEU A 153 4.83 4.65 14.28
N TYR A 154 6.05 4.21 13.99
CA TYR A 154 7.23 4.40 14.82
C TYR A 154 8.27 5.35 14.21
N ASN A 155 7.88 6.10 13.19
CA ASN A 155 8.71 7.14 12.60
C ASN A 155 8.38 8.52 13.16
#